data_87cab17da4db957fa670d903fa3d9cda
#
_entry.id   87cab17da4db957fa670d903fa3d9cda
#
_cell.length_a   1.000
_cell.length_b   1.000
_cell.length_c   1.000
_cell.angle_alpha   90.00
_cell.angle_beta   90.00
_cell.angle_gamma   90.00
#
_symmetry.space_group_name_H-M   'P 1'
#
loop_
_entity.id
_entity.type
_entity.pdbx_description
1 polymer ?
#
loop_
_entity_poly.entity_id
_entity_poly.type
_entity_poly.pdbx_seq_one_letter_code
_entity_poly.pdbx_strand_id
1 'polypeptide(L)'
;DLPILTFCNKMDRESRDTFDIIDEIQENLAIDVTPASWPIGMGREFIGAYDILHDRLEIMDRADRNKVAESIQISGLDDPKLADHVPADLLKKFREEIEMARELLPAFNRQSVLEGHMTPIWFGSAINSFGVKELMDGMGEFGPEPQPQKAAERQISAEEKAVTGFVFKVQANMDAKH
;
A
#
# COMPACT_ATOMS: atom_id res chain seq x y z
N ASP A 1 -15.71 -6.72 11.56
CA ASP A 1 -15.05 -7.15 10.32
C ASP A 1 -13.54 -6.95 10.46
N LEU A 2 -12.75 -7.57 9.58
CA LEU A 2 -11.29 -7.41 9.60
C LEU A 2 -10.89 -6.23 8.70
N PRO A 3 -9.97 -5.36 9.13
CA PRO A 3 -9.40 -4.34 8.27
C PRO A 3 -8.69 -4.97 7.07
N ILE A 4 -8.87 -4.37 5.90
CA ILE A 4 -8.27 -4.81 4.64
C ILE A 4 -7.33 -3.70 4.16
N LEU A 5 -6.10 -4.06 3.81
CA LEU A 5 -5.14 -3.20 3.14
C LEU A 5 -4.85 -3.82 1.76
N THR A 6 -4.96 -3.05 0.72
CA THR A 6 -4.84 -3.53 -0.66
C THR A 6 -3.51 -3.11 -1.28
N PHE A 7 -2.86 -4.03 -2.00
CA PHE A 7 -1.64 -3.75 -2.75
C PHE A 7 -1.82 -4.14 -4.22
N CYS A 8 -1.84 -3.16 -5.10
CA CYS A 8 -1.85 -3.37 -6.55
C CYS A 8 -0.42 -3.61 -7.03
N ASN A 9 -0.11 -4.88 -7.29
CA ASN A 9 1.24 -5.33 -7.65
C ASN A 9 1.46 -5.32 -9.18
N LYS A 10 2.72 -5.36 -9.58
CA LYS A 10 3.18 -5.48 -10.97
C LYS A 10 2.95 -4.23 -11.83
N MET A 11 3.06 -3.04 -11.23
CA MET A 11 2.98 -1.78 -11.99
C MET A 11 4.09 -1.62 -13.04
N ASP A 12 5.16 -2.43 -12.95
CA ASP A 12 6.22 -2.56 -13.96
C ASP A 12 5.78 -3.29 -15.24
N ARG A 13 4.52 -3.74 -15.33
CA ARG A 13 3.92 -4.38 -16.50
C ARG A 13 2.73 -3.59 -17.02
N GLU A 14 2.47 -3.71 -18.31
CA GLU A 14 1.25 -3.17 -18.92
C GLU A 14 0.02 -3.84 -18.28
N SER A 15 -0.95 -3.02 -17.93
CA SER A 15 -2.18 -3.44 -17.25
C SER A 15 -3.35 -2.58 -17.71
N ARG A 16 -4.52 -2.79 -17.11
CA ARG A 16 -5.69 -1.91 -17.27
C ARG A 16 -5.44 -0.57 -16.59
N ASP A 17 -6.28 0.39 -16.91
CA ASP A 17 -6.27 1.71 -16.25
C ASP A 17 -6.40 1.60 -14.71
N THR A 18 -5.82 2.53 -14.01
CA THR A 18 -5.82 2.56 -12.53
C THR A 18 -7.24 2.66 -11.96
N PHE A 19 -8.10 3.45 -12.59
CA PHE A 19 -9.51 3.57 -12.17
C PHE A 19 -10.29 2.29 -12.40
N ASP A 20 -10.08 1.62 -13.56
CA ASP A 20 -10.73 0.31 -13.83
C ASP A 20 -10.37 -0.74 -12.79
N ILE A 21 -9.13 -0.73 -12.29
CA ILE A 21 -8.67 -1.64 -11.23
C ILE A 21 -9.37 -1.32 -9.91
N ILE A 22 -9.49 -0.05 -9.58
CA ILE A 22 -10.17 0.41 -8.37
C ILE A 22 -11.65 0.03 -8.41
N ASP A 23 -12.33 0.29 -9.53
CA ASP A 23 -13.73 -0.06 -9.72
C ASP A 23 -13.97 -1.57 -9.57
N GLU A 24 -13.11 -2.40 -10.17
CA GLU A 24 -13.20 -3.86 -10.02
C GLU A 24 -13.04 -4.31 -8.56
N ILE A 25 -12.15 -3.68 -7.80
CA ILE A 25 -11.97 -3.99 -6.36
C ILE A 25 -13.24 -3.61 -5.59
N GLN A 26 -13.79 -2.41 -5.83
CA GLN A 26 -15.01 -1.94 -5.17
C GLN A 26 -16.20 -2.86 -5.48
N GLU A 27 -16.37 -3.25 -6.75
CA GLU A 27 -17.46 -4.15 -7.16
C GLU A 27 -17.32 -5.56 -6.54
N ASN A 28 -16.11 -6.13 -6.54
CA ASN A 28 -15.91 -7.49 -6.06
C ASN A 28 -15.93 -7.63 -4.54
N LEU A 29 -15.44 -6.62 -3.82
CA LEU A 29 -15.34 -6.66 -2.36
C LEU A 29 -16.51 -5.95 -1.68
N ALA A 30 -17.28 -5.15 -2.41
CA ALA A 30 -18.36 -4.30 -1.89
C ALA A 30 -17.90 -3.40 -0.72
N ILE A 31 -16.71 -2.82 -0.86
CA ILE A 31 -16.10 -1.88 0.10
C ILE A 31 -15.57 -0.66 -0.65
N ASP A 32 -15.50 0.46 0.03
CA ASP A 32 -14.89 1.67 -0.51
C ASP A 32 -13.37 1.50 -0.69
N VAL A 33 -12.83 2.01 -1.80
CA VAL A 33 -11.38 2.05 -2.04
C VAL A 33 -10.90 3.49 -1.97
N THR A 34 -9.87 3.75 -1.19
CA THR A 34 -9.20 5.06 -1.11
C THR A 34 -7.73 4.92 -1.50
N PRO A 35 -7.19 5.75 -2.41
CA PRO A 35 -5.79 5.65 -2.77
C PRO A 35 -4.88 6.17 -1.65
N ALA A 36 -4.02 5.31 -1.13
CA ALA A 36 -2.93 5.68 -0.24
C ALA A 36 -1.70 6.15 -1.03
N SER A 37 -1.46 5.55 -2.19
CA SER A 37 -0.51 6.05 -3.17
C SER A 37 -1.12 6.07 -4.57
N TRP A 38 -0.49 6.79 -5.51
CA TRP A 38 -0.90 6.84 -6.92
C TRP A 38 0.30 6.55 -7.83
N PRO A 39 0.17 5.67 -8.83
CA PRO A 39 1.29 5.31 -9.69
C PRO A 39 1.62 6.44 -10.66
N ILE A 40 2.89 6.61 -10.97
CA ILE A 40 3.37 7.54 -11.99
C ILE A 40 3.87 6.72 -13.17
N GLY A 41 3.05 6.65 -14.20
CA GLY A 41 3.24 5.77 -15.33
C GLY A 41 2.86 4.32 -15.03
N MET A 42 2.98 3.47 -16.06
CA MET A 42 2.68 2.04 -16.01
C MET A 42 3.60 1.28 -16.97
N GLY A 43 3.87 0.01 -16.69
CA GLY A 43 4.70 -0.81 -17.53
C GLY A 43 6.11 -0.26 -17.68
N ARG A 44 6.54 -0.01 -18.91
CA ARG A 44 7.87 0.56 -19.19
C ARG A 44 8.01 2.00 -18.76
N GLU A 45 6.93 2.72 -18.65
CA GLU A 45 6.89 4.12 -18.21
C GLU A 45 6.73 4.27 -16.70
N PHE A 46 6.50 3.17 -15.97
CA PHE A 46 6.38 3.21 -14.52
C PHE A 46 7.68 3.68 -13.88
N ILE A 47 7.68 4.83 -13.26
CA ILE A 47 8.86 5.44 -12.62
C ILE A 47 8.77 5.47 -11.11
N GLY A 48 7.58 5.36 -10.55
CA GLY A 48 7.38 5.47 -9.12
C GLY A 48 5.93 5.67 -8.75
N ALA A 49 5.70 6.15 -7.54
CA ALA A 49 4.39 6.49 -7.04
C ALA A 49 4.43 7.75 -6.16
N TYR A 50 3.30 8.41 -6.07
CA TYR A 50 3.08 9.49 -5.12
C TYR A 50 2.32 8.96 -3.91
N ASP A 51 2.91 9.06 -2.72
CA ASP A 51 2.27 8.77 -1.45
C ASP A 51 1.33 9.95 -1.10
N ILE A 52 0.03 9.72 -1.28
CA ILE A 52 -1.00 10.75 -1.09
C ILE A 52 -1.17 11.11 0.39
N LEU A 53 -0.95 10.14 1.27
CA LEU A 53 -1.18 10.31 2.70
C LEU A 53 -0.07 11.13 3.38
N HIS A 54 1.14 11.13 2.81
CA HIS A 54 2.31 11.77 3.41
C HIS A 54 2.98 12.83 2.53
N ASP A 55 2.40 13.15 1.37
CA ASP A 55 2.95 14.10 0.39
C ASP A 55 4.40 13.77 -0.01
N ARG A 56 4.66 12.50 -0.39
CA ARG A 56 5.98 12.03 -0.79
C ARG A 56 5.99 11.47 -2.20
N LEU A 57 7.04 11.78 -2.92
CA LEU A 57 7.35 11.17 -4.20
C LEU A 57 8.31 9.99 -3.98
N GLU A 58 7.89 8.80 -4.33
CA GLU A 58 8.69 7.59 -4.26
C GLU A 58 9.18 7.22 -5.66
N ILE A 59 10.49 7.24 -5.89
CA ILE A 59 11.11 6.94 -7.20
C ILE A 59 11.74 5.55 -7.17
N MET A 60 11.39 4.73 -8.16
CA MET A 60 11.92 3.38 -8.31
C MET A 60 13.33 3.41 -8.93
N ASP A 61 14.31 2.80 -8.26
CA ASP A 61 15.62 2.58 -8.85
C ASP A 61 15.57 1.37 -9.81
N ARG A 62 15.64 1.63 -11.10
CA ARG A 62 15.63 0.58 -12.13
C ARG A 62 16.95 -0.16 -12.26
N ALA A 63 18.05 0.43 -11.80
CA ALA A 63 19.38 -0.15 -11.88
C ALA A 63 19.62 -1.16 -10.76
N ASP A 64 19.05 -0.93 -9.59
CA ASP A 64 19.16 -1.81 -8.43
C ASP A 64 17.78 -2.14 -7.85
N ARG A 65 17.26 -3.30 -8.21
CA ARG A 65 15.95 -3.79 -7.78
C ARG A 65 15.83 -4.07 -6.28
N ASN A 66 16.95 -4.18 -5.59
CA ASN A 66 16.98 -4.41 -4.14
C ASN A 66 17.10 -3.11 -3.36
N LYS A 67 17.32 -1.99 -4.05
CA LYS A 67 17.41 -0.69 -3.41
C LYS A 67 16.01 -0.18 -3.08
N VAL A 68 15.84 0.24 -1.83
CA VAL A 68 14.63 0.94 -1.40
C VAL A 68 14.45 2.19 -2.26
N ALA A 69 13.23 2.48 -2.65
CA ALA A 69 12.89 3.67 -3.42
C ALA A 69 13.44 4.94 -2.77
N GLU A 70 13.85 5.89 -3.58
CA GLU A 70 14.17 7.22 -3.10
C GLU A 70 12.88 7.93 -2.72
N SER A 71 12.77 8.34 -1.46
CA SER A 71 11.62 9.06 -0.92
C SER A 71 11.93 10.56 -0.85
N ILE A 72 11.17 11.35 -1.57
CA ILE A 72 11.35 12.79 -1.70
C ILE A 72 10.14 13.51 -1.12
N GLN A 73 10.37 14.26 -0.04
CA GLN A 73 9.30 15.07 0.53
C GLN A 73 8.95 16.22 -0.41
N ILE A 74 7.67 16.35 -0.73
CA ILE A 74 7.13 17.42 -1.58
C ILE A 74 6.01 18.16 -0.86
N SER A 75 5.64 19.33 -1.40
CA SER A 75 4.61 20.20 -0.82
C SER A 75 3.35 20.21 -1.71
N GLY A 76 2.83 19.00 -1.99
CA GLY A 76 1.66 18.83 -2.84
C GLY A 76 1.99 18.76 -4.34
N LEU A 77 0.94 18.73 -5.17
CA LEU A 77 1.05 18.45 -6.61
C LEU A 77 1.73 19.57 -7.42
N ASP A 78 1.78 20.78 -6.89
CA ASP A 78 2.39 21.94 -7.56
C ASP A 78 3.87 22.14 -7.19
N ASP A 79 4.42 21.26 -6.34
CA ASP A 79 5.82 21.35 -5.95
C ASP A 79 6.73 21.22 -7.19
N PRO A 80 7.63 22.21 -7.44
CA PRO A 80 8.53 22.18 -8.58
C PRO A 80 9.47 20.96 -8.59
N LYS A 81 9.75 20.36 -7.45
CA LYS A 81 10.56 19.13 -7.35
C LYS A 81 9.97 17.97 -8.16
N LEU A 82 8.65 17.93 -8.35
CA LEU A 82 8.02 16.92 -9.21
C LEU A 82 8.58 16.98 -10.64
N ALA A 83 8.79 18.17 -11.18
CA ALA A 83 9.32 18.34 -12.53
C ALA A 83 10.80 17.95 -12.66
N ASP A 84 11.55 17.91 -11.55
CA ASP A 84 12.94 17.49 -11.56
C ASP A 84 13.08 15.95 -11.71
N HIS A 85 12.04 15.20 -11.31
CA HIS A 85 12.06 13.74 -11.25
C HIS A 85 11.09 13.06 -12.21
N VAL A 86 10.02 13.75 -12.63
CA VAL A 86 8.96 13.20 -13.46
C VAL A 86 8.95 13.86 -14.83
N PRO A 87 9.04 13.09 -15.96
CA PRO A 87 8.92 13.65 -17.30
C PRO A 87 7.62 14.45 -17.48
N ALA A 88 7.69 15.55 -18.24
CA ALA A 88 6.60 16.52 -18.35
C ALA A 88 5.25 15.91 -18.76
N ASP A 89 5.26 14.99 -19.72
CA ASP A 89 4.04 14.32 -20.20
C ASP A 89 3.41 13.44 -19.13
N LEU A 90 4.24 12.67 -18.40
CA LEU A 90 3.78 11.84 -17.29
C LEU A 90 3.32 12.71 -16.11
N LEU A 91 3.99 13.81 -15.84
CA LEU A 91 3.61 14.75 -14.77
C LEU A 91 2.24 15.37 -15.03
N LYS A 92 1.98 15.77 -16.28
CA LYS A 92 0.67 16.31 -16.66
C LYS A 92 -0.43 15.28 -16.44
N LYS A 93 -0.25 14.06 -16.99
CA LYS A 93 -1.20 12.96 -16.86
C LYS A 93 -1.44 12.60 -15.37
N PHE A 94 -0.37 12.46 -14.61
CA PHE A 94 -0.42 12.18 -13.18
C PHE A 94 -1.25 13.22 -12.40
N ARG A 95 -1.05 14.53 -12.68
CA ARG A 95 -1.83 15.59 -12.03
C ARG A 95 -3.33 15.49 -12.34
N GLU A 96 -3.67 15.29 -13.62
CA GLU A 96 -5.06 15.11 -14.07
C GLU A 96 -5.70 13.88 -13.38
N GLU A 97 -4.97 12.77 -13.27
CA GLU A 97 -5.46 11.56 -12.61
C GLU A 97 -5.67 11.74 -11.10
N ILE A 98 -4.75 12.42 -10.40
CA ILE A 98 -4.89 12.70 -8.96
C ILE A 98 -6.07 13.66 -8.68
N GLU A 99 -6.26 14.68 -9.50
CA GLU A 99 -7.41 15.58 -9.37
C GLU A 99 -8.72 14.79 -9.53
N MET A 100 -8.80 13.95 -10.57
CA MET A 100 -9.94 13.07 -10.79
C MET A 100 -10.14 12.08 -9.63
N ALA A 101 -9.07 11.47 -9.12
CA ALA A 101 -9.15 10.55 -7.99
C ALA A 101 -9.69 11.24 -6.72
N ARG A 102 -9.28 12.48 -6.46
CA ARG A 102 -9.78 13.28 -5.32
C ARG A 102 -11.24 13.65 -5.44
N GLU A 103 -11.76 13.79 -6.66
CA GLU A 103 -13.19 14.08 -6.90
C GLU A 103 -14.06 12.82 -6.83
N LEU A 104 -13.57 11.70 -7.35
CA LEU A 104 -14.37 10.49 -7.53
C LEU A 104 -14.27 9.49 -6.38
N LEU A 105 -13.11 9.43 -5.71
CA LEU A 105 -12.84 8.43 -4.68
C LEU A 105 -12.99 9.01 -3.27
N PRO A 106 -13.43 8.21 -2.30
CA PRO A 106 -13.57 8.67 -0.93
C PRO A 106 -12.21 9.03 -0.31
N ALA A 107 -12.19 10.09 0.48
CA ALA A 107 -11.01 10.45 1.26
C ALA A 107 -10.69 9.38 2.31
N PHE A 108 -9.41 9.21 2.61
CA PHE A 108 -8.95 8.26 3.63
C PHE A 108 -9.64 8.53 4.98
N ASN A 109 -10.19 7.47 5.57
CA ASN A 109 -10.79 7.52 6.91
C ASN A 109 -10.36 6.28 7.71
N ARG A 110 -9.49 6.49 8.71
CA ARG A 110 -8.94 5.40 9.53
C ARG A 110 -10.03 4.57 10.22
N GLN A 111 -11.10 5.20 10.71
CA GLN A 111 -12.19 4.48 11.38
C GLN A 111 -12.91 3.54 10.41
N SER A 112 -13.22 3.99 9.20
CA SER A 112 -13.83 3.16 8.15
C SER A 112 -12.93 1.98 7.74
N VAL A 113 -11.61 2.17 7.72
CA VAL A 113 -10.63 1.08 7.47
C VAL A 113 -10.68 0.06 8.60
N LEU A 114 -10.65 0.49 9.86
CA LEU A 114 -10.71 -0.42 11.03
C LEU A 114 -12.03 -1.19 11.12
N GLU A 115 -13.12 -0.59 10.65
CA GLU A 115 -14.45 -1.22 10.60
C GLU A 115 -14.63 -2.14 9.38
N GLY A 116 -13.69 -2.15 8.43
CA GLY A 116 -13.74 -2.97 7.22
C GLY A 116 -14.68 -2.45 6.14
N HIS A 117 -15.04 -1.16 6.18
CA HIS A 117 -15.88 -0.49 5.19
C HIS A 117 -15.06 0.15 4.08
N MET A 118 -13.76 0.35 4.29
CA MET A 118 -12.84 1.00 3.37
C MET A 118 -11.51 0.24 3.33
N THR A 119 -10.89 0.19 2.15
CA THR A 119 -9.51 -0.30 2.00
C THR A 119 -8.63 0.78 1.38
N PRO A 120 -7.52 1.16 2.01
CA PRO A 120 -6.48 1.93 1.35
C PRO A 120 -5.73 1.05 0.34
N ILE A 121 -5.43 1.61 -0.84
CA ILE A 121 -4.70 0.91 -1.89
C ILE A 121 -3.33 1.55 -2.14
N TRP A 122 -2.28 0.73 -2.16
CA TRP A 122 -0.95 1.08 -2.61
C TRP A 122 -0.65 0.45 -3.95
N PHE A 123 0.10 1.17 -4.78
CA PHE A 123 0.53 0.71 -6.09
C PHE A 123 2.04 0.48 -6.08
N GLY A 124 2.49 -0.66 -6.64
CA GLY A 124 3.90 -0.97 -6.63
C GLY A 124 4.32 -2.17 -7.49
N SER A 125 5.56 -2.56 -7.30
CA SER A 125 6.17 -3.72 -7.95
C SER A 125 7.02 -4.51 -6.95
N ALA A 126 6.45 -5.57 -6.41
CA ALA A 126 7.10 -6.36 -5.36
C ALA A 126 8.41 -7.01 -5.84
N ILE A 127 8.51 -7.39 -7.13
CA ILE A 127 9.75 -7.95 -7.70
C ILE A 127 10.90 -6.90 -7.73
N ASN A 128 10.54 -5.62 -7.74
CA ASN A 128 11.48 -4.51 -7.69
C ASN A 128 11.56 -3.91 -6.27
N SER A 129 10.99 -4.57 -5.26
CA SER A 129 10.89 -4.09 -3.87
C SER A 129 10.27 -2.70 -3.73
N PHE A 130 9.47 -2.27 -4.73
CA PHE A 130 8.86 -0.95 -4.78
C PHE A 130 7.43 -0.96 -4.21
N GLY A 131 7.12 -0.02 -3.33
CA GLY A 131 5.79 0.14 -2.70
C GLY A 131 5.52 -0.82 -1.53
N VAL A 132 6.37 -1.82 -1.32
CA VAL A 132 6.21 -2.83 -0.26
C VAL A 132 6.47 -2.22 1.12
N LYS A 133 7.48 -1.36 1.22
CA LYS A 133 7.79 -0.65 2.47
C LYS A 133 6.62 0.24 2.90
N GLU A 134 6.06 0.99 1.97
CA GLU A 134 4.93 1.90 2.19
C GLU A 134 3.68 1.14 2.65
N LEU A 135 3.41 -0.02 2.06
CA LEU A 135 2.35 -0.91 2.53
C LEU A 135 2.63 -1.39 3.98
N MET A 136 3.86 -1.81 4.28
CA MET A 136 4.22 -2.28 5.64
C MET A 136 4.15 -1.15 6.66
N ASP A 137 4.61 0.04 6.30
CA ASP A 137 4.47 1.24 7.14
C ASP A 137 2.97 1.53 7.41
N GLY A 138 2.14 1.46 6.37
CA GLY A 138 0.69 1.59 6.48
C GLY A 138 0.04 0.51 7.35
N MET A 139 0.54 -0.73 7.33
CA MET A 139 0.09 -1.77 8.25
C MET A 139 0.38 -1.40 9.72
N GLY A 140 1.55 -0.81 9.98
CA GLY A 140 1.92 -0.34 11.32
C GLY A 140 1.13 0.88 11.77
N GLU A 141 0.84 1.81 10.84
CA GLU A 141 0.18 3.08 11.16
C GLU A 141 -1.35 2.96 11.26
N PHE A 142 -1.96 2.22 10.33
CA PHE A 142 -3.43 2.14 10.19
C PHE A 142 -4.02 0.83 10.72
N GLY A 143 -3.19 -0.16 10.98
CA GLY A 143 -3.62 -1.45 11.51
C GLY A 143 -4.27 -1.34 12.91
N PRO A 144 -5.08 -2.33 13.30
CA PRO A 144 -5.65 -2.38 14.63
C PRO A 144 -4.56 -2.74 15.65
N GLU A 145 -4.71 -2.21 16.85
CA GLU A 145 -3.90 -2.69 17.97
C GLU A 145 -4.21 -4.17 18.27
N PRO A 146 -3.21 -4.91 18.78
CA PRO A 146 -3.43 -6.29 19.17
C PRO A 146 -4.60 -6.42 20.16
N GLN A 147 -5.55 -7.30 19.86
CA GLN A 147 -6.72 -7.50 20.68
C GLN A 147 -6.47 -8.62 21.71
N PRO A 148 -7.07 -8.52 22.91
CA PRO A 148 -7.02 -9.60 23.88
C PRO A 148 -7.52 -10.92 23.28
N GLN A 149 -6.76 -11.99 23.49
CA GLN A 149 -7.08 -13.32 22.97
C GLN A 149 -7.61 -14.22 24.08
N LYS A 150 -8.67 -14.97 23.79
CA LYS A 150 -9.24 -15.92 24.72
C LYS A 150 -8.50 -17.27 24.60
N ALA A 151 -7.85 -17.68 25.68
CA ALA A 151 -7.29 -19.02 25.82
C ALA A 151 -8.23 -19.93 26.62
N ALA A 152 -7.90 -21.24 26.76
CA ALA A 152 -8.71 -22.18 27.47
C ALA A 152 -8.90 -21.84 28.97
N GLU A 153 -7.85 -21.32 29.59
CA GLU A 153 -7.82 -21.09 31.04
C GLU A 153 -7.99 -19.61 31.42
N ARG A 154 -7.67 -18.66 30.49
CA ARG A 154 -7.69 -17.23 30.77
C ARG A 154 -7.77 -16.38 29.51
N GLN A 155 -8.03 -15.11 29.69
CA GLN A 155 -7.84 -14.11 28.62
C GLN A 155 -6.41 -13.59 28.66
N ILE A 156 -5.78 -13.54 27.49
CA ILE A 156 -4.41 -13.03 27.31
C ILE A 156 -4.53 -11.60 26.82
N SER A 157 -3.97 -10.64 27.56
CA SER A 157 -3.92 -9.24 27.15
C SER A 157 -2.68 -8.96 26.30
N ALA A 158 -2.79 -8.05 25.35
CA ALA A 158 -1.66 -7.56 24.56
C ALA A 158 -0.59 -6.86 25.41
N GLU A 159 -0.99 -6.27 26.54
CA GLU A 159 -0.11 -5.55 27.49
C GLU A 159 0.58 -6.49 28.49
N GLU A 160 0.34 -7.80 28.40
CA GLU A 160 0.91 -8.76 29.31
C GLU A 160 2.44 -8.82 29.18
N LYS A 161 3.14 -8.75 30.33
CA LYS A 161 4.61 -8.80 30.34
C LYS A 161 5.18 -10.19 30.04
N ALA A 162 4.38 -11.25 30.25
CA ALA A 162 4.77 -12.62 29.98
C ALA A 162 4.67 -12.89 28.46
N VAL A 163 5.68 -13.58 27.93
CA VAL A 163 5.62 -14.07 26.54
C VAL A 163 4.61 -15.22 26.46
N THR A 164 3.64 -15.07 25.58
CA THR A 164 2.64 -16.09 25.28
C THR A 164 2.66 -16.42 23.80
N GLY A 165 2.26 -17.65 23.46
CA GLY A 165 2.20 -18.10 22.08
C GLY A 165 1.29 -19.31 21.95
N PHE A 166 0.94 -19.63 20.71
CA PHE A 166 0.20 -20.86 20.39
C PHE A 166 0.86 -21.57 19.22
N VAL A 167 0.75 -22.90 19.19
CA VAL A 167 1.23 -23.70 18.08
C VAL A 167 0.14 -23.74 17.02
N PHE A 168 0.37 -23.05 15.88
CA PHE A 168 -0.57 -23.03 14.77
C PHE A 168 -0.29 -24.11 13.71
N LYS A 169 0.94 -24.65 13.69
CA LYS A 169 1.36 -25.70 12.76
C LYS A 169 2.53 -26.48 13.33
N VAL A 170 2.46 -27.80 13.23
CA VAL A 170 3.60 -28.70 13.44
C VAL A 170 4.01 -29.25 12.08
N GLN A 171 5.26 -29.08 11.70
CA GLN A 171 5.79 -29.61 10.45
C GLN A 171 7.02 -30.47 10.77
N ALA A 172 6.92 -31.77 10.42
CA ALA A 172 8.00 -32.71 10.57
C ALA A 172 8.84 -32.77 9.29
N ASN A 173 10.17 -32.80 9.44
CA ASN A 173 11.14 -33.05 8.36
C ASN A 173 10.97 -32.19 7.12
N MET A 174 11.35 -30.94 7.23
CA MET A 174 11.43 -30.04 6.06
C MET A 174 12.58 -30.39 5.13
N ASP A 175 13.64 -31.01 5.66
CA ASP A 175 14.77 -31.56 4.92
C ASP A 175 15.22 -32.87 5.60
N ALA A 176 15.27 -33.95 4.80
CA ALA A 176 15.74 -35.26 5.30
C ALA A 176 17.25 -35.32 5.61
N LYS A 177 17.99 -34.23 5.31
CA LYS A 177 19.44 -34.14 5.49
C LYS A 177 19.87 -33.18 6.61
N HIS A 178 18.92 -32.51 7.26
CA HIS A 178 19.15 -31.61 8.39
C HIS A 178 18.21 -31.89 9.55
#